data_e5a0c099ca83e308ca9f077b8af7656c
#
_entry.id   e5a0c099ca83e308ca9f077b8af7656c
#
_cell.length_a   1.000
_cell.length_b   1.000
_cell.length_c   1.000
_cell.angle_alpha   90.00
_cell.angle_beta   90.00
_cell.angle_gamma   90.00
#
_symmetry.space_group_name_H-M   'P 1'
#
loop_
_entity.id
_entity.type
_entity.pdbx_description
1 polymer ?
#
loop_
_entity_poly.entity_id
_entity_poly.type
_entity_poly.pdbx_seq_one_letter_code
_entity_poly.pdbx_strand_id
1 'polypeptide(L)'
;MAADPNEQQHSQTLFSQRARYHSSENNFEFSWPAVPAHQFVEERDRALAEHTPTGLIPLDLGAVLGLDYPATTPTLLTRYAKICADEALSVSFKAAGTVYYVIRGEGCSTQDNNVIEWRAGDLFCFPGAGKTVHQAGARDSLLFLATNEPLLSIDRLSPPPAGEAVVETVHWPADEITRQFEPVLRRPITEKTSGHAVLFSSSALGGSTNILPTVNCALNTLESGKDQRPHRHNGVAVTLCIQGQGVYSQMDDQRVD
;
A
#
# COMPACT_ATOMS: atom_id res chain seq x y z
N MET A 1 36.65 -54.92 24.07
CA MET A 1 35.66 -54.13 23.35
C MET A 1 36.47 -53.10 22.54
N ALA A 2 36.61 -53.30 21.26
CA ALA A 2 37.28 -52.37 20.36
C ALA A 2 36.31 -51.24 20.05
N ALA A 3 36.75 -50.00 20.23
CA ALA A 3 35.98 -48.81 19.84
C ALA A 3 35.75 -48.83 18.32
N ASP A 4 34.53 -48.55 17.92
CA ASP A 4 34.10 -48.41 16.52
C ASP A 4 34.89 -47.25 15.87
N PRO A 5 35.68 -47.52 14.80
CA PRO A 5 36.50 -46.49 14.21
C PRO A 5 35.74 -45.48 13.34
N ASN A 6 34.41 -45.49 13.38
CA ASN A 6 33.56 -44.70 12.47
C ASN A 6 32.78 -43.55 13.13
N GLU A 7 33.05 -43.18 14.38
CA GLU A 7 32.70 -41.89 14.91
C GLU A 7 33.64 -40.79 14.37
N GLN A 8 33.62 -40.56 13.06
CA GLN A 8 34.08 -39.30 12.51
C GLN A 8 33.12 -38.21 13.03
N GLN A 9 33.55 -37.55 14.10
CA GLN A 9 33.02 -36.25 14.48
C GLN A 9 33.13 -35.33 13.24
N HIS A 10 32.08 -35.25 12.46
CA HIS A 10 31.97 -34.18 11.48
C HIS A 10 32.05 -32.86 12.24
N SER A 11 33.24 -32.24 12.21
CA SER A 11 33.42 -30.88 12.70
C SER A 11 32.40 -30.00 12.01
N GLN A 12 31.36 -29.65 12.73
CA GLN A 12 30.30 -28.74 12.21
C GLN A 12 30.96 -27.39 11.91
N THR A 13 31.02 -27.02 10.67
CA THR A 13 31.44 -25.67 10.27
C THR A 13 30.47 -24.63 10.78
N LEU A 14 30.91 -23.38 10.93
CA LEU A 14 30.02 -22.26 11.28
C LEU A 14 28.81 -22.17 10.34
N PHE A 15 28.98 -22.57 9.10
CA PHE A 15 27.89 -22.57 8.10
C PHE A 15 26.89 -23.70 8.34
N SER A 16 27.35 -24.91 8.63
CA SER A 16 26.46 -26.04 8.92
C SER A 16 25.71 -25.89 10.22
N GLN A 17 26.24 -25.15 11.20
CA GLN A 17 25.52 -24.80 12.44
C GLN A 17 24.29 -23.85 12.20
N ARG A 18 24.29 -23.13 11.10
CA ARG A 18 23.16 -22.23 10.71
C ARG A 18 22.06 -22.98 9.99
N ALA A 19 22.32 -24.18 9.48
CA ALA A 19 21.31 -24.96 8.75
C ALA A 19 20.12 -25.33 9.67
N ARG A 20 18.93 -25.31 9.12
CA ARG A 20 17.70 -25.80 9.74
C ARG A 20 17.04 -26.77 8.78
N TYR A 21 16.47 -27.82 9.32
CA TYR A 21 15.82 -28.89 8.57
C TYR A 21 14.40 -29.03 9.08
N HIS A 22 13.46 -29.08 8.15
CA HIS A 22 12.05 -29.24 8.45
C HIS A 22 11.52 -30.48 7.75
N SER A 23 10.60 -31.21 8.41
CA SER A 23 9.92 -32.35 7.81
C SER A 23 8.68 -31.86 7.03
N SER A 24 8.11 -32.77 6.23
CA SER A 24 6.84 -32.49 5.56
C SER A 24 5.68 -32.28 6.54
N GLU A 25 5.80 -32.80 7.77
CA GLU A 25 4.76 -32.63 8.82
C GLU A 25 4.67 -31.19 9.32
N ASN A 26 5.80 -30.47 9.39
CA ASN A 26 5.83 -29.08 9.87
C ASN A 26 6.18 -28.06 8.78
N ASN A 27 6.12 -28.43 7.52
CA ASN A 27 6.42 -27.53 6.40
C ASN A 27 5.49 -26.33 6.31
N PHE A 28 4.27 -26.45 6.81
CA PHE A 28 3.25 -25.40 6.79
C PHE A 28 3.03 -24.71 8.13
N GLU A 29 3.85 -24.97 9.14
CA GLU A 29 3.82 -24.30 10.43
C GLU A 29 4.43 -22.89 10.39
N PHE A 30 5.03 -22.51 9.26
CA PHE A 30 5.51 -21.15 9.06
C PHE A 30 4.30 -20.20 8.98
N SER A 31 4.25 -19.26 9.88
CA SER A 31 3.27 -18.17 9.86
C SER A 31 3.98 -16.83 9.99
N TRP A 32 3.64 -15.89 9.12
CA TRP A 32 3.89 -14.49 9.40
C TRP A 32 3.01 -14.07 10.59
N PRO A 33 3.43 -13.05 11.37
CA PRO A 33 2.53 -12.44 12.33
C PRO A 33 1.22 -12.10 11.63
N ALA A 34 0.10 -12.48 12.23
CA ALA A 34 -1.21 -12.15 11.70
C ALA A 34 -1.32 -10.61 11.61
N VAL A 35 -1.71 -10.10 10.45
CA VAL A 35 -2.00 -8.68 10.31
C VAL A 35 -3.35 -8.42 10.97
N PRO A 36 -3.43 -7.60 12.03
CA PRO A 36 -4.68 -7.36 12.72
C PRO A 36 -5.64 -6.56 11.84
N ALA A 37 -6.94 -6.77 12.03
CA ALA A 37 -7.95 -5.83 11.57
C ALA A 37 -7.84 -4.57 12.44
N HIS A 38 -7.20 -3.53 11.91
CA HIS A 38 -6.87 -2.31 12.65
C HIS A 38 -7.44 -1.08 11.95
N GLN A 39 -8.01 -0.17 12.75
CA GLN A 39 -8.49 1.13 12.29
C GLN A 39 -7.52 2.22 12.74
N PHE A 40 -6.99 2.97 11.79
CA PHE A 40 -6.09 4.11 12.02
C PHE A 40 -6.89 5.39 12.29
N VAL A 41 -7.72 5.37 13.35
CA VAL A 41 -8.62 6.49 13.69
C VAL A 41 -7.83 7.70 14.19
N GLU A 42 -6.85 7.49 15.06
CA GLU A 42 -6.03 8.57 15.61
C GLU A 42 -5.21 9.26 14.52
N GLU A 43 -4.60 8.49 13.61
CA GLU A 43 -3.84 9.03 12.49
C GLU A 43 -4.74 9.79 11.50
N ARG A 44 -5.94 9.26 11.22
CA ARG A 44 -6.94 9.94 10.40
C ARG A 44 -7.36 11.26 11.03
N ASP A 45 -7.72 11.25 12.33
CA ASP A 45 -8.20 12.44 13.02
C ASP A 45 -7.10 13.49 13.11
N ARG A 46 -5.86 13.08 13.36
CA ARG A 46 -4.69 13.94 13.29
C ARG A 46 -4.50 14.53 11.88
N ALA A 47 -4.63 13.73 10.83
CA ALA A 47 -4.49 14.18 9.44
C ALA A 47 -5.55 15.21 9.04
N LEU A 48 -6.75 15.08 9.60
CA LEU A 48 -7.88 15.97 9.33
C LEU A 48 -7.88 17.26 10.18
N ALA A 49 -7.17 17.26 11.30
CA ALA A 49 -7.13 18.39 12.21
C ALA A 49 -6.49 19.63 11.58
N GLU A 50 -7.09 20.81 11.78
CA GLU A 50 -6.63 22.07 11.21
C GLU A 50 -5.21 22.45 11.64
N HIS A 51 -4.90 22.23 12.91
CA HIS A 51 -3.60 22.59 13.52
C HIS A 51 -2.45 21.60 13.22
N THR A 52 -2.72 20.53 12.50
CA THR A 52 -1.67 19.59 12.10
C THR A 52 -0.76 20.24 11.06
N PRO A 53 0.56 20.34 11.33
CA PRO A 53 1.49 20.95 10.40
C PRO A 53 1.71 20.09 9.16
N THR A 54 2.31 20.68 8.15
CA THR A 54 2.78 19.96 6.95
C THR A 54 3.72 18.83 7.34
N GLY A 55 3.42 17.61 6.85
CA GLY A 55 4.21 16.43 7.18
C GLY A 55 3.52 15.13 6.82
N LEU A 56 4.24 14.03 7.06
CA LEU A 56 3.75 12.66 6.89
C LEU A 56 3.22 12.11 8.21
N ILE A 57 2.13 11.36 8.13
CA ILE A 57 1.54 10.62 9.24
C ILE A 57 1.49 9.15 8.82
N PRO A 58 2.45 8.31 9.28
CA PRO A 58 2.48 6.91 8.93
C PRO A 58 1.35 6.13 9.63
N LEU A 59 0.79 5.15 8.94
CA LEU A 59 -0.13 4.18 9.45
C LEU A 59 0.68 2.92 9.79
N ASP A 60 1.32 2.93 10.95
CA ASP A 60 2.41 2.01 11.27
C ASP A 60 2.01 0.94 12.28
N LEU A 61 2.11 -0.31 11.86
CA LEU A 61 1.95 -1.53 12.67
C LEU A 61 3.27 -2.31 12.79
N GLY A 62 4.41 -1.73 12.42
CA GLY A 62 5.70 -2.42 12.40
C GLY A 62 5.99 -3.16 13.70
N ALA A 63 5.81 -2.50 14.85
CA ALA A 63 6.01 -3.12 16.16
C ALA A 63 5.07 -4.32 16.43
N VAL A 64 3.79 -4.20 16.02
CA VAL A 64 2.79 -5.28 16.15
C VAL A 64 3.15 -6.45 15.25
N LEU A 65 3.71 -6.17 14.08
CA LEU A 65 4.14 -7.18 13.10
C LEU A 65 5.53 -7.76 13.42
N GLY A 66 6.18 -7.31 14.52
CA GLY A 66 7.52 -7.76 14.87
C GLY A 66 8.62 -7.32 13.91
N LEU A 67 8.41 -6.19 13.21
CA LEU A 67 9.34 -5.61 12.25
C LEU A 67 10.17 -4.48 12.89
N ASP A 68 11.39 -4.30 12.45
CA ASP A 68 12.30 -3.24 12.88
C ASP A 68 12.27 -1.99 11.97
N TYR A 69 11.25 -1.93 11.10
CA TYR A 69 10.97 -0.80 10.21
C TYR A 69 9.45 -0.52 10.14
N PRO A 70 9.04 0.71 9.79
CA PRO A 70 7.63 1.07 9.67
C PRO A 70 6.92 0.25 8.58
N ALA A 71 5.72 -0.24 8.90
CA ALA A 71 4.91 -1.04 7.98
C ALA A 71 3.43 -0.99 8.37
N THR A 72 2.54 -0.81 7.41
CA THR A 72 1.09 -1.01 7.62
C THR A 72 0.75 -2.49 7.46
N THR A 73 1.41 -3.14 6.54
CA THR A 73 1.38 -4.60 6.31
C THR A 73 2.80 -5.08 6.06
N PRO A 74 3.09 -6.38 6.06
CA PRO A 74 4.45 -6.88 5.78
C PRO A 74 5.07 -6.38 4.47
N THR A 75 4.25 -5.94 3.51
CA THR A 75 4.72 -5.54 2.18
C THR A 75 4.37 -4.11 1.78
N LEU A 76 3.61 -3.39 2.61
CA LEU A 76 3.08 -2.08 2.27
C LEU A 76 3.16 -1.13 3.48
N LEU A 77 3.53 0.12 3.22
CA LEU A 77 3.42 1.21 4.17
C LEU A 77 2.56 2.31 3.58
N THR A 78 1.48 2.65 4.30
CA THR A 78 0.58 3.74 3.94
C THR A 78 0.76 4.92 4.87
N ARG A 79 0.47 6.13 4.38
CA ARG A 79 0.60 7.38 5.13
C ARG A 79 -0.47 8.37 4.69
N TYR A 80 -0.78 9.31 5.56
CA TYR A 80 -1.34 10.59 5.15
C TYR A 80 -0.20 11.59 4.94
N ALA A 81 -0.32 12.42 3.90
CA ALA A 81 0.50 13.60 3.68
C ALA A 81 -0.39 14.84 3.84
N LYS A 82 -0.23 15.55 4.93
CA LYS A 82 -0.85 16.87 5.17
C LYS A 82 0.08 17.93 4.61
N ILE A 83 -0.47 18.85 3.84
CA ILE A 83 0.26 20.00 3.28
C ILE A 83 -0.60 21.23 3.52
N CYS A 84 -0.11 22.15 4.37
CA CYS A 84 -0.82 23.38 4.67
C CYS A 84 -0.83 24.31 3.46
N ALA A 85 -1.77 25.25 3.44
CA ALA A 85 -1.92 26.21 2.35
C ALA A 85 -0.60 26.89 2.00
N ASP A 86 -0.29 26.96 0.70
CA ASP A 86 0.92 27.59 0.16
C ASP A 86 2.25 26.96 0.61
N GLU A 87 2.22 25.83 1.34
CA GLU A 87 3.41 25.11 1.78
C GLU A 87 3.76 23.94 0.85
N ALA A 88 5.01 23.48 0.96
CA ALA A 88 5.53 22.35 0.22
C ALA A 88 6.01 21.23 1.15
N LEU A 89 5.76 19.99 0.74
CA LEU A 89 6.26 18.78 1.38
C LEU A 89 7.21 18.05 0.43
N SER A 90 8.45 17.85 0.88
CA SER A 90 9.45 17.10 0.13
C SER A 90 9.61 15.70 0.71
N VAL A 91 9.49 14.68 -0.11
CA VAL A 91 9.57 13.27 0.28
C VAL A 91 10.52 12.49 -0.62
N SER A 92 11.09 11.41 -0.08
CA SER A 92 11.85 10.42 -0.83
C SER A 92 11.70 9.08 -0.15
N PHE A 93 11.27 8.06 -0.89
CA PHE A 93 10.98 6.75 -0.34
C PHE A 93 11.85 5.67 -0.99
N LYS A 94 12.31 4.74 -0.17
CA LYS A 94 13.01 3.53 -0.64
C LYS A 94 11.98 2.50 -1.12
N ALA A 95 11.31 2.78 -2.22
CA ALA A 95 10.22 2.01 -2.79
C ALA A 95 10.38 1.83 -4.29
N ALA A 96 9.70 0.87 -4.90
CA ALA A 96 9.63 0.73 -6.36
C ALA A 96 8.82 1.88 -7.00
N GLY A 97 7.84 2.38 -6.27
CA GLY A 97 7.00 3.53 -6.63
C GLY A 97 6.12 3.95 -5.47
N THR A 98 5.50 5.10 -5.62
CA THR A 98 4.53 5.64 -4.67
C THR A 98 3.24 5.97 -5.37
N VAL A 99 2.13 5.49 -4.82
CA VAL A 99 0.78 5.82 -5.28
C VAL A 99 0.20 6.88 -4.34
N TYR A 100 -0.45 7.89 -4.91
CA TYR A 100 -1.07 9.00 -4.18
C TYR A 100 -2.55 9.11 -4.57
N TYR A 101 -3.42 9.24 -3.60
CA TYR A 101 -4.82 9.61 -3.78
C TYR A 101 -5.07 10.95 -3.08
N VAL A 102 -5.66 11.91 -3.78
CA VAL A 102 -5.96 13.25 -3.24
C VAL A 102 -7.30 13.21 -2.53
N ILE A 103 -7.29 13.23 -1.20
CA ILE A 103 -8.50 13.23 -0.38
C ILE A 103 -9.18 14.61 -0.46
N ARG A 104 -8.39 15.69 -0.33
CA ARG A 104 -8.87 17.07 -0.41
C ARG A 104 -7.78 18.02 -0.87
N GLY A 105 -8.18 19.19 -1.36
CA GLY A 105 -7.29 20.25 -1.82
C GLY A 105 -6.92 20.11 -3.29
N GLU A 106 -5.99 20.96 -3.69
CA GLU A 106 -5.43 21.05 -5.04
C GLU A 106 -3.99 21.53 -4.97
N GLY A 107 -3.19 21.20 -5.97
CA GLY A 107 -1.79 21.58 -5.98
C GLY A 107 -1.05 20.92 -7.13
N CYS A 108 0.27 20.83 -6.99
CA CYS A 108 1.10 20.11 -7.94
C CYS A 108 2.15 19.25 -7.24
N SER A 109 2.60 18.23 -7.95
CA SER A 109 3.71 17.38 -7.53
C SER A 109 4.76 17.29 -8.61
N THR A 110 6.02 17.42 -8.22
CA THR A 110 7.15 17.39 -9.13
C THR A 110 8.13 16.31 -8.74
N GLN A 111 8.54 15.49 -9.70
CA GLN A 111 9.66 14.58 -9.57
C GLN A 111 10.48 14.63 -10.85
N ASP A 112 11.77 14.98 -10.75
CA ASP A 112 12.64 15.24 -11.89
C ASP A 112 11.99 16.27 -12.85
N ASN A 113 11.74 15.89 -14.10
CA ASN A 113 11.08 16.74 -15.10
C ASN A 113 9.56 16.51 -15.21
N ASN A 114 9.00 15.62 -14.37
CA ASN A 114 7.57 15.32 -14.40
C ASN A 114 6.84 16.23 -13.42
N VAL A 115 5.77 16.85 -13.89
CA VAL A 115 4.86 17.67 -13.07
C VAL A 115 3.45 17.14 -13.24
N ILE A 116 2.77 16.90 -12.13
CA ILE A 116 1.35 16.55 -12.09
C ILE A 116 0.63 17.64 -11.31
N GLU A 117 -0.27 18.34 -11.96
CA GLU A 117 -1.28 19.17 -11.30
C GLU A 117 -2.42 18.25 -10.87
N TRP A 118 -2.84 18.34 -9.60
CA TRP A 118 -3.84 17.47 -9.02
C TRP A 118 -4.87 18.22 -8.19
N ARG A 119 -6.03 17.61 -8.06
CA ARG A 119 -7.16 18.06 -7.22
C ARG A 119 -7.82 16.88 -6.49
N ALA A 120 -8.73 17.17 -5.58
CA ALA A 120 -9.47 16.14 -4.83
C ALA A 120 -10.11 15.11 -5.77
N GLY A 121 -9.91 13.83 -5.44
CA GLY A 121 -10.37 12.67 -6.20
C GLY A 121 -9.37 12.14 -7.22
N ASP A 122 -8.30 12.86 -7.52
CA ASP A 122 -7.25 12.39 -8.42
C ASP A 122 -6.42 11.26 -7.78
N LEU A 123 -5.99 10.33 -8.62
CA LEU A 123 -5.01 9.30 -8.30
C LEU A 123 -3.79 9.51 -9.20
N PHE A 124 -2.60 9.37 -8.66
CA PHE A 124 -1.38 9.43 -9.45
C PHE A 124 -0.26 8.59 -8.84
N CYS A 125 0.76 8.27 -9.62
CA CYS A 125 1.95 7.61 -9.12
C CYS A 125 3.23 8.24 -9.68
N PHE A 126 4.30 8.09 -8.90
CA PHE A 126 5.65 8.36 -9.30
C PHE A 126 6.53 7.13 -9.11
N PRO A 127 7.58 6.95 -9.92
CA PRO A 127 8.60 5.93 -9.69
C PRO A 127 9.31 6.15 -8.36
N GLY A 128 9.89 5.10 -7.81
CA GLY A 128 10.71 5.16 -6.60
C GLY A 128 12.07 5.82 -6.85
N ALA A 129 12.89 5.89 -5.80
CA ALA A 129 14.25 6.43 -5.79
C ALA A 129 14.39 7.93 -6.08
N GLY A 130 13.34 8.64 -6.45
CA GLY A 130 13.33 10.07 -6.70
C GLY A 130 12.94 10.89 -5.49
N LYS A 131 13.29 12.18 -5.52
CA LYS A 131 12.76 13.19 -4.61
C LYS A 131 11.49 13.78 -5.21
N THR A 132 10.36 13.62 -4.54
CA THR A 132 9.10 14.23 -4.92
C THR A 132 8.83 15.45 -4.06
N VAL A 133 8.42 16.55 -4.67
CA VAL A 133 7.97 17.76 -3.98
C VAL A 133 6.49 17.95 -4.29
N HIS A 134 5.69 18.00 -3.24
CA HIS A 134 4.26 18.31 -3.30
C HIS A 134 4.06 19.74 -2.85
N GLN A 135 3.41 20.56 -3.64
CA GLN A 135 3.07 21.95 -3.34
C GLN A 135 1.55 22.09 -3.27
N ALA A 136 1.02 22.47 -2.11
CA ALA A 136 -0.39 22.81 -1.99
C ALA A 136 -0.72 24.18 -2.61
N GLY A 137 -1.94 24.34 -3.08
CA GLY A 137 -2.48 25.64 -3.47
C GLY A 137 -2.89 26.49 -2.27
N ALA A 138 -3.84 27.42 -2.49
CA ALA A 138 -4.29 28.39 -1.48
C ALA A 138 -5.07 27.74 -0.30
N ARG A 139 -5.24 26.44 -0.27
CA ARG A 139 -5.92 25.70 0.81
C ARG A 139 -5.12 24.45 1.18
N ASP A 140 -5.30 24.02 2.43
CA ASP A 140 -4.74 22.77 2.91
C ASP A 140 -5.12 21.60 2.02
N SER A 141 -4.13 20.77 1.75
CA SER A 141 -4.29 19.55 1.00
C SER A 141 -3.99 18.33 1.87
N LEU A 142 -4.70 17.24 1.59
CA LEU A 142 -4.51 15.96 2.25
C LEU A 142 -4.48 14.86 1.20
N LEU A 143 -3.36 14.16 1.15
CA LEU A 143 -3.16 13.01 0.29
C LEU A 143 -3.04 11.74 1.13
N PHE A 144 -3.56 10.63 0.62
CA PHE A 144 -3.26 9.29 1.10
C PHE A 144 -2.25 8.67 0.15
N LEU A 145 -1.20 8.06 0.69
CA LEU A 145 -0.16 7.45 -0.14
C LEU A 145 0.22 6.05 0.34
N ALA A 146 0.65 5.23 -0.61
CA ALA A 146 1.09 3.87 -0.39
C ALA A 146 2.42 3.59 -1.08
N THR A 147 3.32 2.92 -0.36
CA THR A 147 4.64 2.50 -0.85
C THR A 147 4.91 1.04 -0.51
N ASN A 148 5.72 0.36 -1.30
CA ASN A 148 6.18 -0.99 -1.01
C ASN A 148 7.55 -1.02 -0.27
N GLU A 149 7.86 0.01 0.52
CA GLU A 149 9.10 0.08 1.31
C GLU A 149 9.32 -1.15 2.20
N PRO A 150 8.29 -1.69 2.91
CA PRO A 150 8.46 -2.88 3.72
C PRO A 150 8.92 -4.10 2.92
N LEU A 151 8.38 -4.30 1.72
CA LEU A 151 8.78 -5.39 0.85
C LEU A 151 10.27 -5.31 0.48
N LEU A 152 10.77 -4.11 0.14
CA LEU A 152 12.18 -3.91 -0.16
C LEU A 152 13.05 -4.08 1.10
N SER A 153 12.51 -3.75 2.27
CA SER A 153 13.21 -3.87 3.55
C SER A 153 13.44 -5.32 3.97
N ILE A 154 12.50 -6.23 3.68
CA ILE A 154 12.63 -7.68 3.95
C ILE A 154 13.93 -8.23 3.32
N ASP A 155 14.14 -7.95 2.04
CA ASP A 155 15.27 -8.45 1.27
C ASP A 155 16.46 -7.46 1.25
N ARG A 156 16.37 -6.34 1.98
CA ARG A 156 17.35 -5.25 2.00
C ARG A 156 17.69 -4.73 0.60
N LEU A 157 16.69 -4.69 -0.28
CA LEU A 157 16.81 -4.19 -1.64
C LEU A 157 16.78 -2.66 -1.66
N SER A 158 17.27 -2.10 -2.75
CA SER A 158 17.13 -0.68 -3.08
C SER A 158 16.35 -0.54 -4.40
N PRO A 159 15.55 0.51 -4.56
CA PRO A 159 14.91 0.76 -5.84
C PRO A 159 15.97 1.00 -6.91
N PRO A 160 15.65 0.73 -8.20
CA PRO A 160 16.56 1.03 -9.30
C PRO A 160 16.82 2.54 -9.39
N PRO A 161 17.93 2.96 -10.00
CA PRO A 161 18.18 4.37 -10.28
C PRO A 161 17.04 5.02 -11.07
N ALA A 162 16.95 6.35 -11.03
CA ALA A 162 16.00 7.11 -11.84
C ALA A 162 16.20 6.77 -13.33
N GLY A 163 15.11 6.54 -14.06
CA GLY A 163 15.11 6.14 -15.47
C GLY A 163 15.20 4.62 -15.73
N GLU A 164 15.48 3.81 -14.71
CA GLU A 164 15.48 2.34 -14.81
C GLU A 164 14.27 1.70 -14.09
N ALA A 165 13.40 2.52 -13.50
CA ALA A 165 12.23 2.06 -12.78
C ALA A 165 11.19 1.45 -13.74
N VAL A 166 10.59 0.33 -13.32
CA VAL A 166 9.45 -0.28 -14.02
C VAL A 166 8.12 0.47 -13.79
N VAL A 167 8.10 1.40 -12.84
CA VAL A 167 6.97 2.27 -12.56
C VAL A 167 7.19 3.58 -13.28
N GLU A 168 6.20 4.04 -14.05
CA GLU A 168 6.20 5.34 -14.72
C GLU A 168 5.38 6.35 -13.92
N THR A 169 5.62 7.64 -14.22
CA THR A 169 4.74 8.71 -13.74
C THR A 169 3.41 8.61 -14.48
N VAL A 170 2.32 8.40 -13.73
CA VAL A 170 0.96 8.26 -14.28
C VAL A 170 -0.01 9.10 -13.47
N HIS A 171 -0.98 9.70 -14.16
CA HIS A 171 -2.07 10.47 -13.55
C HIS A 171 -3.41 9.94 -14.04
N TRP A 172 -4.31 9.66 -13.11
CA TRP A 172 -5.71 9.31 -13.33
C TRP A 172 -6.57 10.45 -12.76
N PRO A 173 -7.01 11.40 -13.61
CA PRO A 173 -7.86 12.51 -13.16
C PRO A 173 -9.22 12.04 -12.65
N ALA A 174 -9.75 12.69 -11.63
CA ALA A 174 -11.02 12.37 -10.99
C ALA A 174 -12.19 12.28 -11.97
N ASP A 175 -12.22 13.18 -12.97
CA ASP A 175 -13.28 13.18 -14.00
C ASP A 175 -13.20 11.92 -14.87
N GLU A 176 -11.98 11.51 -15.22
CA GLU A 176 -11.77 10.28 -15.98
C GLU A 176 -12.14 9.06 -15.15
N ILE A 177 -11.73 9.00 -13.89
CA ILE A 177 -12.11 7.94 -12.96
C ILE A 177 -13.63 7.81 -12.91
N THR A 178 -14.35 8.91 -12.73
CA THR A 178 -15.81 8.96 -12.70
C THR A 178 -16.40 8.44 -14.01
N ARG A 179 -15.88 8.88 -15.14
CA ARG A 179 -16.34 8.44 -16.48
C ARG A 179 -16.15 6.95 -16.69
N GLN A 180 -15.03 6.38 -16.22
CA GLN A 180 -14.75 4.94 -16.32
C GLN A 180 -15.61 4.14 -15.34
N PHE A 181 -16.05 4.73 -14.24
CA PHE A 181 -16.89 4.08 -13.25
C PHE A 181 -18.35 3.94 -13.72
N GLU A 182 -18.89 4.91 -14.46
CA GLU A 182 -20.27 4.91 -14.93
C GLU A 182 -20.70 3.62 -15.66
N PRO A 183 -19.96 3.11 -16.66
CA PRO A 183 -20.35 1.87 -17.34
C PRO A 183 -20.21 0.64 -16.43
N VAL A 184 -19.34 0.68 -15.43
CA VAL A 184 -19.18 -0.40 -14.43
C VAL A 184 -20.41 -0.48 -13.54
N LEU A 185 -20.94 0.67 -13.09
CA LEU A 185 -22.16 0.74 -12.26
C LEU A 185 -23.41 0.17 -12.95
N ARG A 186 -23.45 0.23 -14.28
CA ARG A 186 -24.58 -0.30 -15.09
C ARG A 186 -24.52 -1.81 -15.29
N ARG A 187 -23.41 -2.46 -14.96
CA ARG A 187 -23.26 -3.91 -15.11
C ARG A 187 -23.92 -4.63 -13.93
N PRO A 188 -24.63 -5.73 -14.18
CA PRO A 188 -25.15 -6.53 -13.07
C PRO A 188 -24.00 -7.16 -12.27
N ILE A 189 -24.13 -7.19 -10.95
CA ILE A 189 -23.28 -7.97 -10.08
C ILE A 189 -23.60 -9.44 -10.33
N THR A 190 -22.59 -10.24 -10.66
CA THR A 190 -22.71 -11.66 -10.95
C THR A 190 -22.09 -12.50 -9.83
N GLU A 191 -22.27 -13.81 -9.90
CA GLU A 191 -21.58 -14.73 -8.97
C GLU A 191 -20.05 -14.65 -9.03
N LYS A 192 -19.50 -14.11 -10.12
CA LYS A 192 -18.04 -13.95 -10.31
C LYS A 192 -17.49 -12.63 -9.79
N THR A 193 -18.36 -11.69 -9.40
CA THR A 193 -17.95 -10.35 -8.91
C THR A 193 -18.50 -10.11 -7.52
N SER A 194 -17.67 -9.56 -6.62
CA SER A 194 -18.08 -9.22 -5.26
C SER A 194 -18.75 -7.84 -5.17
N GLY A 195 -18.52 -6.97 -6.16
CA GLY A 195 -19.06 -5.61 -6.19
C GLY A 195 -18.61 -4.88 -7.47
N HIS A 196 -18.94 -3.59 -7.55
CA HIS A 196 -18.47 -2.71 -8.62
C HIS A 196 -17.12 -2.12 -8.25
N ALA A 197 -16.13 -2.30 -9.13
CA ALA A 197 -14.77 -1.80 -8.93
C ALA A 197 -14.15 -1.35 -10.26
N VAL A 198 -13.30 -0.33 -10.19
CA VAL A 198 -12.35 0.05 -11.23
C VAL A 198 -10.96 -0.19 -10.69
N LEU A 199 -10.16 -0.96 -11.43
CA LEU A 199 -8.76 -1.25 -11.10
C LEU A 199 -7.86 -0.28 -11.87
N PHE A 200 -6.77 0.13 -11.23
CA PHE A 200 -5.79 1.06 -11.79
C PHE A 200 -4.51 0.32 -12.15
N SER A 201 -4.05 0.54 -13.38
CA SER A 201 -2.79 0.00 -13.88
C SER A 201 -2.17 0.96 -14.90
N SER A 202 -0.93 0.74 -15.29
CA SER A 202 -0.25 1.52 -16.30
C SER A 202 0.27 0.65 -17.43
N SER A 203 0.56 1.26 -18.58
CA SER A 203 1.16 0.59 -19.73
C SER A 203 2.53 0.01 -19.43
N ALA A 204 3.29 0.64 -18.51
CA ALA A 204 4.61 0.19 -18.11
C ALA A 204 4.62 -1.23 -17.48
N LEU A 205 3.52 -1.62 -16.85
CA LEU A 205 3.37 -2.94 -16.20
C LEU A 205 2.80 -4.01 -17.14
N GLY A 206 2.69 -3.72 -18.44
CA GLY A 206 2.24 -4.66 -19.46
C GLY A 206 0.81 -5.17 -19.22
N GLY A 207 0.61 -6.49 -19.23
CA GLY A 207 -0.69 -7.13 -18.99
C GLY A 207 -1.11 -7.23 -17.52
N SER A 208 -0.32 -6.67 -16.58
CA SER A 208 -0.66 -6.65 -15.16
C SER A 208 -1.80 -5.68 -14.88
N THR A 209 -2.70 -6.06 -13.95
CA THR A 209 -3.74 -5.16 -13.41
C THR A 209 -3.27 -4.45 -12.13
N ASN A 210 -1.98 -4.49 -11.83
CA ASN A 210 -1.41 -3.84 -10.67
C ASN A 210 -1.04 -2.38 -10.97
N ILE A 211 -1.07 -1.54 -9.94
CA ILE A 211 -0.63 -0.13 -10.03
C ILE A 211 0.87 0.01 -9.76
N LEU A 212 1.43 -0.85 -8.92
CA LEU A 212 2.86 -1.08 -8.74
C LEU A 212 3.13 -2.58 -8.93
N PRO A 213 4.36 -3.03 -9.16
CA PRO A 213 4.65 -4.43 -9.47
C PRO A 213 3.99 -5.47 -8.55
N THR A 214 3.83 -5.13 -7.27
CA THR A 214 3.28 -6.02 -6.23
C THR A 214 2.05 -5.44 -5.53
N VAL A 215 1.49 -4.34 -6.03
CA VAL A 215 0.34 -3.65 -5.42
C VAL A 215 -0.79 -3.54 -6.43
N ASN A 216 -1.94 -4.11 -6.07
CA ASN A 216 -3.19 -3.86 -6.78
C ASN A 216 -3.91 -2.68 -6.13
N CYS A 217 -4.49 -1.80 -6.92
CA CYS A 217 -5.29 -0.68 -6.44
C CYS A 217 -6.64 -0.66 -7.14
N ALA A 218 -7.69 -0.53 -6.37
CA ALA A 218 -9.05 -0.46 -6.88
C ALA A 218 -9.86 0.61 -6.16
N LEU A 219 -10.71 1.31 -6.91
CA LEU A 219 -11.80 2.09 -6.37
C LEU A 219 -13.06 1.22 -6.39
N ASN A 220 -13.65 1.01 -5.22
CA ASN A 220 -14.85 0.21 -5.05
C ASN A 220 -16.02 1.11 -4.65
N THR A 221 -17.23 0.71 -5.02
CA THR A 221 -18.45 1.32 -4.51
C THR A 221 -19.44 0.26 -4.05
N LEU A 222 -20.26 0.66 -3.08
CA LEU A 222 -21.35 -0.13 -2.56
C LEU A 222 -22.61 0.72 -2.58
N GLU A 223 -23.69 0.19 -3.16
CA GLU A 223 -25.00 0.86 -3.16
C GLU A 223 -25.55 0.97 -1.73
N SER A 224 -26.29 2.03 -1.46
CA SER A 224 -26.91 2.22 -0.15
C SER A 224 -27.81 1.05 0.22
N GLY A 225 -27.65 0.55 1.44
CA GLY A 225 -28.42 -0.57 1.97
C GLY A 225 -28.08 -1.94 1.35
N LYS A 226 -26.94 -2.04 0.68
CA LYS A 226 -26.41 -3.31 0.12
C LYS A 226 -25.19 -3.79 0.87
N ASP A 227 -25.01 -5.09 0.87
CA ASP A 227 -23.81 -5.75 1.36
C ASP A 227 -22.97 -6.24 0.19
N GLN A 228 -21.65 -6.12 0.34
CA GLN A 228 -20.72 -6.77 -0.57
C GLN A 228 -20.61 -8.26 -0.19
N ARG A 229 -20.66 -9.13 -1.19
CA ARG A 229 -20.50 -10.57 -0.92
C ARG A 229 -19.14 -10.85 -0.26
N PRO A 230 -19.10 -11.69 0.79
CA PRO A 230 -17.86 -12.08 1.42
C PRO A 230 -16.87 -12.69 0.42
N HIS A 231 -15.62 -12.26 0.50
CA HIS A 231 -14.53 -12.75 -0.34
C HIS A 231 -13.21 -12.69 0.42
N ARG A 232 -12.22 -13.40 -0.06
CA ARG A 232 -10.87 -13.41 0.53
C ARG A 232 -9.85 -12.99 -0.52
N HIS A 233 -8.83 -12.30 -0.07
CA HIS A 233 -7.63 -11.99 -0.82
C HIS A 233 -6.50 -12.95 -0.43
N ASN A 234 -5.58 -13.19 -1.35
CA ASN A 234 -4.34 -13.91 -1.06
C ASN A 234 -3.25 -12.99 -0.46
N GLY A 235 -3.56 -11.72 -0.26
CA GLY A 235 -2.71 -10.70 0.35
C GLY A 235 -3.50 -9.88 1.36
N VAL A 236 -2.83 -8.91 1.97
CA VAL A 236 -3.44 -7.97 2.91
C VAL A 236 -4.08 -6.82 2.15
N ALA A 237 -5.30 -6.45 2.54
CA ALA A 237 -5.99 -5.27 2.02
C ALA A 237 -5.82 -4.09 2.99
N VAL A 238 -5.51 -2.92 2.45
CA VAL A 238 -5.62 -1.63 3.14
C VAL A 238 -6.73 -0.85 2.46
N THR A 239 -7.75 -0.47 3.23
CA THR A 239 -8.94 0.21 2.71
C THR A 239 -9.01 1.63 3.24
N LEU A 240 -9.13 2.60 2.33
CA LEU A 240 -9.46 3.99 2.63
C LEU A 240 -10.95 4.23 2.29
N CYS A 241 -11.76 4.52 3.30
CA CYS A 241 -13.13 4.96 3.07
C CYS A 241 -13.11 6.46 2.73
N ILE A 242 -13.41 6.79 1.48
CA ILE A 242 -13.42 8.19 1.00
C ILE A 242 -14.80 8.84 1.11
N GLN A 243 -15.84 8.04 1.07
CA GLN A 243 -17.22 8.51 1.23
C GLN A 243 -18.08 7.36 1.74
N GLY A 244 -18.86 7.62 2.80
CA GLY A 244 -19.79 6.64 3.33
C GLY A 244 -20.53 7.16 4.55
N GLN A 245 -21.68 6.55 4.85
CA GLN A 245 -22.45 6.77 6.06
C GLN A 245 -22.94 5.42 6.58
N GLY A 246 -22.57 5.06 7.81
CA GLY A 246 -22.91 3.76 8.41
C GLY A 246 -22.29 2.59 7.66
N VAL A 247 -21.14 2.79 7.05
CA VAL A 247 -20.37 1.75 6.36
C VAL A 247 -19.55 0.97 7.38
N TYR A 248 -19.53 -0.34 7.25
CA TYR A 248 -18.70 -1.21 8.07
C TYR A 248 -18.11 -2.35 7.25
N SER A 249 -17.07 -2.96 7.75
CA SER A 249 -16.51 -4.21 7.24
C SER A 249 -16.60 -5.29 8.30
N GLN A 250 -17.02 -6.49 7.91
CA GLN A 250 -16.99 -7.67 8.76
C GLN A 250 -15.82 -8.54 8.35
N MET A 251 -14.85 -8.70 9.24
CA MET A 251 -13.66 -9.53 9.03
C MET A 251 -13.66 -10.66 10.05
N ASP A 252 -13.99 -11.88 9.58
CA ASP A 252 -14.30 -13.04 10.45
C ASP A 252 -15.33 -12.63 11.53
N ASP A 253 -15.01 -12.70 12.81
CA ASP A 253 -15.90 -12.34 13.91
C ASP A 253 -15.76 -10.86 14.36
N GLN A 254 -14.90 -10.08 13.69
CA GLN A 254 -14.65 -8.69 14.04
C GLN A 254 -15.35 -7.73 13.08
N ARG A 255 -16.15 -6.83 13.64
CA ARG A 255 -16.74 -5.68 12.91
C ARG A 255 -15.84 -4.47 13.05
N VAL A 256 -15.63 -3.79 11.93
CA VAL A 256 -14.85 -2.55 11.78
C VAL A 256 -15.74 -1.50 11.14
N ASP A 257 -16.10 -0.44 11.89
CA ASP A 257 -16.99 0.67 11.47
C ASP A 257 -16.21 1.85 10.88
#